data_4a84d63be13c4355e503f6cd5f6d8f70
#
_entry.id   4a84d63be13c4355e503f6cd5f6d8f70
#
_cell.length_a   1.000
_cell.length_b   1.000
_cell.length_c   1.000
_cell.angle_alpha   90.00
_cell.angle_beta   90.00
_cell.angle_gamma   90.00
#
_symmetry.space_group_name_H-M   'P 1'
#
loop_
_entity.id
_entity.type
_entity.pdbx_description
1 polymer ?
#
loop_
_entity_poly.entity_id
_entity_poly.type
_entity_poly.pdbx_seq_one_letter_code
_entity_poly.pdbx_strand_id
1 'polypeptide(L)'
;YKIASPFSETEYFVIEYRKKEGIYEINTPGIRDGIVVYRINSTAGNGNAQGPPDEIYCYRPGGTLTNNGAFEFAPYSSDYGHTQLNDTTDPNCFLYNDGNGADGGLNLYNVTGNGETISFSVSLGMPQMDLNPEELNYSLSSGDNESQTITLSNTGEEGTQLDFDINVSGSVPFQNSQGGPDGGNYYWTSSIEEPGMAYEWVDISENMTQLTFPHNDQFAVNSIELPFDFHFFGETYSYVQVNANGWIGWNSENETAWLNEDIPSSSAPSPAIFGYWDDMNPNNDNGNASSSGNAYYHVNQNRAVIWFNDVVRWNVDDWGQFDFQIVINADGTFQTNYRNMEGVLNSGTIGFQNIGGTQGTQISSNETFTSVEYSWIADQSENDISWLILSSNTGELSGVLLRSEERR
;
A
#
# COMPACT_ATOMS: atom_id res chain seq x y z
N TYR A 1 19.89 11.48 34.43
CA TYR A 1 18.68 11.00 33.71
C TYR A 1 19.05 10.70 32.26
N LYS A 2 18.45 9.63 31.70
CA LYS A 2 18.53 9.29 30.25
C LYS A 2 17.17 9.56 29.64
N ILE A 3 17.14 10.31 28.54
CA ILE A 3 15.91 10.70 27.84
C ILE A 3 16.10 10.34 26.36
N ALA A 4 15.22 9.53 25.79
CA ALA A 4 15.22 9.22 24.37
C ALA A 4 14.81 10.45 23.55
N SER A 5 15.44 10.66 22.41
CA SER A 5 14.92 11.63 21.43
C SER A 5 13.67 11.04 20.77
N PRO A 6 12.61 11.80 20.53
CA PRO A 6 11.48 11.34 19.74
C PRO A 6 11.82 11.20 18.24
N PHE A 7 12.94 11.78 17.79
CA PHE A 7 13.35 11.85 16.38
C PHE A 7 14.53 10.95 16.03
N SER A 8 15.02 10.13 16.99
CA SER A 8 16.14 9.22 16.72
C SER A 8 16.07 7.96 17.59
N GLU A 9 16.31 6.81 16.98
CA GLU A 9 16.45 5.53 17.70
C GLU A 9 17.87 5.32 18.25
N THR A 10 18.84 6.07 17.73
CA THR A 10 20.27 5.88 18.02
C THR A 10 20.89 7.01 18.81
N GLU A 11 20.25 8.16 18.84
CA GLU A 11 20.70 9.32 19.63
C GLU A 11 19.73 9.60 20.77
N TYR A 12 20.28 9.95 21.93
CA TYR A 12 19.49 10.24 23.13
C TYR A 12 20.22 11.27 24.00
N PHE A 13 19.50 11.82 24.99
CA PHE A 13 20.03 12.82 25.90
C PHE A 13 20.36 12.20 27.25
N VAL A 14 21.43 12.73 27.86
CA VAL A 14 21.77 12.47 29.26
C VAL A 14 21.84 13.80 29.99
N ILE A 15 21.15 13.87 31.12
CA ILE A 15 21.08 15.07 31.98
C ILE A 15 21.70 14.73 33.33
N GLU A 16 22.67 15.51 33.76
CA GLU A 16 23.27 15.39 35.07
C GLU A 16 23.37 16.75 35.76
N TYR A 17 23.35 16.76 37.09
CA TYR A 17 23.67 17.91 37.90
C TYR A 17 25.11 17.85 38.32
N ARG A 18 25.92 18.86 37.96
CA ARG A 18 27.30 19.00 38.34
C ARG A 18 27.51 20.13 39.32
N LYS A 19 28.28 19.86 40.38
CA LYS A 19 28.76 20.85 41.34
C LYS A 19 30.28 20.81 41.37
N LYS A 20 30.89 21.96 41.33
CA LYS A 20 32.36 22.09 41.44
C LYS A 20 32.80 21.98 42.92
N GLU A 21 32.41 20.89 43.55
CA GLU A 21 32.69 20.55 44.93
C GLU A 21 33.37 19.18 45.05
N GLY A 22 34.13 18.94 46.09
CA GLY A 22 34.78 17.67 46.33
C GLY A 22 36.05 17.45 45.47
N ILE A 23 36.70 16.29 45.71
CA ILE A 23 38.04 16.01 45.16
C ILE A 23 38.03 15.66 43.66
N TYR A 24 36.91 15.22 43.14
CA TYR A 24 36.78 14.82 41.74
C TYR A 24 36.21 15.92 40.84
N GLU A 25 35.20 16.64 41.31
CA GLU A 25 34.46 17.61 40.52
C GLU A 25 35.09 19.01 40.51
N ILE A 26 35.90 19.34 41.53
CA ILE A 26 36.50 20.70 41.65
C ILE A 26 37.37 21.08 40.45
N ASN A 27 37.96 20.12 39.77
CA ASN A 27 38.85 20.31 38.63
C ASN A 27 38.20 20.00 37.28
N THR A 28 36.92 19.73 37.24
CA THR A 28 36.21 19.50 35.96
C THR A 28 36.21 20.77 35.13
N PRO A 29 36.27 20.65 33.80
CA PRO A 29 36.19 21.82 32.91
C PRO A 29 34.93 22.65 33.13
N GLY A 30 35.02 23.96 32.84
CA GLY A 30 33.94 24.92 33.04
C GLY A 30 34.09 25.69 34.37
N ILE A 31 33.37 26.78 34.50
CA ILE A 31 33.43 27.72 35.62
C ILE A 31 32.15 27.77 36.46
N ARG A 32 31.14 27.00 36.05
CA ARG A 32 29.78 27.06 36.63
C ARG A 32 29.34 25.70 37.14
N ASP A 33 28.54 25.73 38.21
CA ASP A 33 27.70 24.60 38.63
C ASP A 33 26.43 24.60 37.82
N GLY A 34 25.72 23.49 37.74
CA GLY A 34 24.41 23.45 37.10
C GLY A 34 24.12 22.13 36.40
N ILE A 35 23.00 22.09 35.73
CA ILE A 35 22.64 20.97 34.88
C ILE A 35 23.48 20.99 33.61
N VAL A 36 24.08 19.86 33.27
CA VAL A 36 24.77 19.63 32.00
C VAL A 36 23.97 18.63 31.19
N VAL A 37 23.76 18.94 29.91
CA VAL A 37 23.00 18.10 28.97
C VAL A 37 23.94 17.59 27.89
N TYR A 38 23.92 16.31 27.68
CA TYR A 38 24.70 15.63 26.63
C TYR A 38 23.78 15.00 25.61
N ARG A 39 24.20 15.03 24.35
CA ARG A 39 23.75 14.12 23.32
C ARG A 39 24.68 12.93 23.28
N ILE A 40 24.12 11.72 23.28
CA ILE A 40 24.84 10.48 23.07
C ILE A 40 24.43 9.92 21.72
N ASN A 41 25.41 9.65 20.85
CA ASN A 41 25.21 8.94 19.59
C ASN A 41 25.72 7.51 19.74
N SER A 42 24.80 6.54 19.88
CA SER A 42 25.15 5.15 20.16
C SER A 42 25.79 4.41 18.98
N THR A 43 25.77 5.00 17.79
CA THR A 43 26.40 4.44 16.57
C THR A 43 27.83 4.94 16.38
N ALA A 44 28.21 6.03 17.01
CA ALA A 44 29.57 6.57 16.98
C ALA A 44 30.41 5.93 18.10
N GLY A 45 31.10 4.87 17.83
CA GLY A 45 31.98 4.23 18.82
C GLY A 45 33.24 5.03 19.13
N ASN A 46 33.98 4.62 20.19
CA ASN A 46 35.28 5.15 20.64
C ASN A 46 35.29 6.52 21.36
N GLY A 47 34.21 6.92 21.99
CA GLY A 47 34.12 8.25 22.57
C GLY A 47 34.34 9.31 21.49
N ASN A 48 34.97 10.45 21.80
CA ASN A 48 35.18 11.52 20.83
C ASN A 48 36.57 11.48 20.17
N ALA A 49 37.27 10.33 20.24
CA ALA A 49 38.67 10.25 19.81
C ALA A 49 38.87 10.45 18.30
N GLN A 50 37.83 10.23 17.50
CA GLN A 50 37.88 10.33 16.04
C GLN A 50 36.73 11.18 15.45
N GLY A 51 35.97 11.89 16.31
CA GLY A 51 34.86 12.74 15.87
C GLY A 51 35.26 13.84 14.88
N PRO A 52 34.28 14.51 14.25
CA PRO A 52 32.88 14.13 14.16
C PRO A 52 32.65 12.83 13.34
N PRO A 53 31.67 11.99 13.71
CA PRO A 53 30.64 12.21 14.74
C PRO A 53 31.18 12.01 16.15
N ASP A 54 30.81 12.88 17.06
CA ASP A 54 31.07 12.73 18.47
C ASP A 54 30.07 11.73 19.08
N GLU A 55 30.59 10.71 19.79
CA GLU A 55 29.74 9.81 20.58
C GLU A 55 29.04 10.58 21.70
N ILE A 56 29.77 11.49 22.37
CA ILE A 56 29.28 12.31 23.47
C ILE A 56 29.47 13.78 23.13
N TYR A 57 28.38 14.52 22.96
CA TYR A 57 28.38 15.96 22.75
C TYR A 57 27.71 16.67 23.95
N CYS A 58 28.42 17.62 24.56
CA CYS A 58 27.88 18.47 25.63
C CYS A 58 27.30 19.75 25.01
N TYR A 59 26.01 20.01 25.17
CA TYR A 59 25.38 21.25 24.70
C TYR A 59 25.93 22.47 25.42
N ARG A 60 26.25 23.51 24.66
CA ARG A 60 26.94 24.73 25.12
C ARG A 60 26.65 25.91 24.22
N PRO A 61 26.63 27.15 24.72
CA PRO A 61 26.34 28.34 23.93
C PRO A 61 27.24 28.48 22.69
N GLY A 62 26.62 28.78 21.55
CA GLY A 62 27.26 28.87 20.25
C GLY A 62 27.81 27.56 19.71
N GLY A 63 27.48 26.43 20.32
CA GLY A 63 27.85 25.10 19.85
C GLY A 63 26.89 24.59 18.76
N THR A 64 27.45 24.01 17.69
CA THR A 64 26.74 23.43 16.57
C THR A 64 27.43 22.13 16.12
N LEU A 65 26.97 21.49 15.08
CA LEU A 65 27.64 20.32 14.48
C LEU A 65 29.09 20.62 14.06
N THR A 66 29.40 21.85 13.75
CA THR A 66 30.74 22.27 13.21
C THR A 66 31.45 23.28 14.06
N ASN A 67 30.81 23.88 15.05
CA ASN A 67 31.38 24.87 15.94
C ASN A 67 31.42 24.35 17.39
N ASN A 68 32.57 24.44 18.02
CA ASN A 68 32.75 23.96 19.39
C ASN A 68 31.96 24.74 20.44
N GLY A 69 31.65 26.02 20.23
CA GLY A 69 30.99 26.85 21.21
C GLY A 69 31.78 27.08 22.51
N ALA A 70 31.14 27.62 23.53
CA ALA A 70 31.75 28.05 24.80
C ALA A 70 31.47 27.01 25.91
N PHE A 71 32.32 25.99 26.03
CA PHE A 71 32.17 24.88 26.95
C PHE A 71 32.09 25.29 28.43
N GLU A 72 32.83 26.34 28.80
CA GLU A 72 32.83 26.89 30.15
C GLU A 72 31.47 27.41 30.63
N PHE A 73 30.55 27.67 29.71
CA PHE A 73 29.19 28.14 29.98
C PHE A 73 28.10 27.06 29.72
N ALA A 74 28.50 25.84 29.54
CA ALA A 74 27.55 24.71 29.27
C ALA A 74 26.48 24.49 30.36
N PRO A 75 26.78 24.69 31.68
CA PRO A 75 25.80 24.39 32.71
C PRO A 75 24.59 25.33 32.69
N TYR A 76 23.38 24.74 32.89
CA TYR A 76 22.10 25.43 33.02
C TYR A 76 21.76 25.66 34.49
N SER A 77 21.37 26.88 34.82
CA SER A 77 20.85 27.29 36.14
C SER A 77 20.20 28.67 36.01
N SER A 78 19.16 28.91 36.81
CA SER A 78 18.56 30.27 36.92
C SER A 78 19.52 31.31 37.46
N ASP A 79 20.56 30.89 38.18
CA ASP A 79 21.60 31.82 38.69
C ASP A 79 22.39 32.53 37.56
N TYR A 80 22.36 31.96 36.36
CA TYR A 80 23.04 32.46 35.18
C TYR A 80 22.09 32.88 34.06
N GLY A 81 20.78 32.76 34.29
CA GLY A 81 19.77 33.02 33.25
C GLY A 81 19.64 31.92 32.21
N HIS A 82 20.34 30.80 32.38
CA HIS A 82 20.23 29.62 31.52
C HIS A 82 19.22 28.63 32.10
N THR A 83 17.95 28.77 31.72
CA THR A 83 16.86 28.03 32.33
C THR A 83 16.14 27.06 31.39
N GLN A 84 16.57 27.02 30.13
CA GLN A 84 15.93 26.18 29.11
C GLN A 84 16.91 25.73 28.01
N LEU A 85 16.61 24.57 27.41
CA LEU A 85 17.24 24.02 26.21
C LEU A 85 16.17 23.34 25.38
N ASN A 86 15.99 23.80 24.15
CA ASN A 86 15.09 23.18 23.18
C ASN A 86 15.56 23.44 21.75
N ASP A 87 14.78 23.07 20.75
CA ASP A 87 15.17 23.20 19.33
C ASP A 87 15.29 24.66 18.86
N THR A 88 14.79 25.65 19.63
CA THR A 88 14.82 27.07 19.27
C THR A 88 15.79 27.91 20.13
N THR A 89 16.46 27.31 21.13
CA THR A 89 17.42 28.01 22.00
C THR A 89 18.84 28.07 21.40
N ASP A 90 19.74 28.84 22.02
CA ASP A 90 21.18 28.76 21.77
C ASP A 90 21.93 28.25 23.02
N PRO A 91 22.47 27.01 23.01
CA PRO A 91 22.40 26.06 21.91
C PRO A 91 20.98 25.54 21.71
N ASN A 92 20.66 25.11 20.49
CA ASN A 92 19.51 24.23 20.27
C ASN A 92 19.88 22.78 20.60
N CYS A 93 18.88 21.91 20.84
CA CYS A 93 19.12 20.51 21.21
C CYS A 93 19.27 19.58 20.00
N PHE A 94 20.07 19.98 19.01
CA PHE A 94 20.28 19.28 17.74
C PHE A 94 20.80 17.85 17.89
N LEU A 95 20.39 16.96 16.95
CA LEU A 95 20.98 15.65 16.72
C LEU A 95 22.11 15.72 15.69
N TYR A 96 22.99 14.71 15.66
CA TYR A 96 24.00 14.56 14.63
C TYR A 96 23.41 14.14 13.30
N ASN A 97 22.49 13.16 13.33
CA ASN A 97 21.73 12.67 12.19
C ASN A 97 22.61 12.44 10.95
N ASP A 98 23.62 11.56 11.08
CA ASP A 98 24.60 11.23 10.03
C ASP A 98 25.30 12.45 9.39
N GLY A 99 25.44 13.52 10.16
CA GLY A 99 26.11 14.76 9.75
C GLY A 99 25.20 15.82 9.11
N ASN A 100 23.92 15.52 8.93
CA ASN A 100 22.96 16.47 8.34
C ASN A 100 22.36 17.42 9.39
N GLY A 101 22.36 17.01 10.66
CA GLY A 101 21.65 17.69 11.73
C GLY A 101 20.15 17.42 11.67
N ALA A 102 19.52 17.46 12.82
CA ALA A 102 18.06 17.43 12.97
C ALA A 102 17.70 18.05 14.33
N ASP A 103 16.45 18.39 14.50
CA ASP A 103 15.90 18.79 15.80
C ASP A 103 15.96 17.62 16.78
N GLY A 104 16.19 17.90 18.05
CA GLY A 104 16.32 16.87 19.08
C GLY A 104 15.01 16.50 19.75
N GLY A 105 14.05 17.41 19.72
CA GLY A 105 12.73 17.25 20.34
C GLY A 105 12.77 17.28 21.88
N LEU A 106 13.90 17.63 22.49
CA LEU A 106 14.00 17.83 23.94
C LEU A 106 13.58 19.26 24.29
N ASN A 107 12.65 19.41 25.21
CA ASN A 107 12.38 20.68 25.85
C ASN A 107 12.66 20.56 27.36
N LEU A 108 13.82 21.05 27.76
CA LEU A 108 14.24 21.23 29.16
C LEU A 108 13.90 22.67 29.55
N TYR A 109 13.16 22.88 30.65
CA TYR A 109 12.71 24.20 31.08
C TYR A 109 12.54 24.29 32.60
N ASN A 110 12.27 25.50 33.12
CA ASN A 110 12.10 25.74 34.54
C ASN A 110 13.29 25.27 35.40
N VAL A 111 14.53 25.40 34.85
CA VAL A 111 15.71 25.07 35.65
C VAL A 111 15.87 26.05 36.79
N THR A 112 15.92 25.54 38.01
CA THR A 112 16.09 26.34 39.24
C THR A 112 17.55 26.77 39.46
N GLY A 113 17.80 27.58 40.51
CA GLY A 113 19.15 27.91 40.92
C GLY A 113 19.90 26.73 41.55
N ASN A 114 21.23 26.91 41.65
CA ASN A 114 22.11 25.92 42.26
C ASN A 114 21.90 25.81 43.77
N GLY A 115 21.84 24.59 44.29
CA GLY A 115 21.63 24.30 45.71
C GLY A 115 22.14 22.88 46.03
N GLU A 116 21.68 22.28 47.10
CA GLU A 116 21.89 20.84 47.36
C GLU A 116 21.25 19.99 46.24
N THR A 117 20.15 20.48 45.73
CA THR A 117 19.42 19.91 44.59
C THR A 117 19.12 20.99 43.57
N ILE A 118 18.90 20.61 42.36
CA ILE A 118 18.41 21.45 41.27
C ILE A 118 17.21 20.77 40.63
N SER A 119 16.18 21.58 40.35
CA SER A 119 14.94 21.07 39.74
C SER A 119 14.80 21.59 38.34
N PHE A 120 14.17 20.80 37.48
CA PHE A 120 13.84 21.15 36.12
C PHE A 120 12.61 20.39 35.64
N SER A 121 12.01 20.85 34.57
CA SER A 121 10.94 20.16 33.86
C SER A 121 11.46 19.68 32.51
N VAL A 122 10.94 18.60 32.02
CA VAL A 122 11.23 18.06 30.69
C VAL A 122 9.93 17.69 30.02
N SER A 123 9.80 18.11 28.76
CA SER A 123 8.84 17.54 27.82
C SER A 123 9.57 17.08 26.56
N LEU A 124 8.97 16.15 25.86
CA LEU A 124 9.45 15.70 24.57
C LEU A 124 8.47 16.23 23.52
N GLY A 125 8.97 17.08 22.63
CA GLY A 125 8.16 17.64 21.57
C GLY A 125 7.66 16.54 20.66
N MET A 126 6.48 15.99 20.96
CA MET A 126 5.78 15.07 20.04
C MET A 126 4.67 15.86 19.34
N PRO A 127 4.64 15.83 18.01
CA PRO A 127 3.46 16.26 17.29
C PRO A 127 2.31 15.31 17.62
N GLN A 128 1.13 15.83 17.72
CA GLN A 128 -0.09 15.05 17.91
C GLN A 128 -1.08 15.42 16.81
N MET A 129 -1.41 14.43 15.99
CA MET A 129 -2.38 14.59 14.92
C MET A 129 -3.80 14.62 15.48
N ASP A 130 -4.56 15.61 15.04
CA ASP A 130 -6.00 15.72 15.26
C ASP A 130 -6.69 15.90 13.91
N LEU A 131 -7.70 15.09 13.65
CA LEU A 131 -8.51 15.12 12.44
C LEU A 131 -9.94 15.51 12.77
N ASN A 132 -10.48 16.52 12.10
CA ASN A 132 -11.85 16.94 12.31
C ASN A 132 -12.57 17.26 10.98
N PRO A 133 -13.62 16.51 10.63
CA PRO A 133 -14.11 15.30 11.31
C PRO A 133 -13.15 14.10 11.10
N GLU A 134 -13.17 13.12 12.00
CA GLU A 134 -12.38 11.89 11.91
C GLU A 134 -12.88 10.97 10.78
N GLU A 135 -14.15 11.10 10.41
CA GLU A 135 -14.82 10.29 9.41
C GLU A 135 -15.78 11.13 8.58
N LEU A 136 -15.85 10.87 7.29
CA LEU A 136 -16.81 11.47 6.36
C LEU A 136 -17.74 10.40 5.84
N ASN A 137 -19.04 10.59 6.01
CA ASN A 137 -20.05 9.68 5.50
C ASN A 137 -21.00 10.44 4.57
N TYR A 138 -21.20 9.92 3.35
CA TYR A 138 -22.06 10.50 2.35
C TYR A 138 -23.06 9.47 1.83
N SER A 139 -24.20 9.97 1.41
CA SER A 139 -25.20 9.23 0.64
C SER A 139 -25.54 10.09 -0.58
N LEU A 140 -25.08 9.68 -1.76
CA LEU A 140 -25.23 10.42 -2.99
C LEU A 140 -25.98 9.57 -4.04
N SER A 141 -26.79 10.21 -4.85
CA SER A 141 -27.36 9.57 -6.03
C SER A 141 -26.34 9.55 -7.17
N SER A 142 -26.50 8.62 -8.10
CA SER A 142 -25.61 8.53 -9.27
C SER A 142 -25.57 9.86 -10.04
N GLY A 143 -24.38 10.41 -10.20
CA GLY A 143 -24.13 11.69 -10.87
C GLY A 143 -24.08 12.91 -9.94
N ASP A 144 -24.38 12.76 -8.67
CA ASP A 144 -24.23 13.81 -7.68
C ASP A 144 -22.78 13.94 -7.21
N ASN A 145 -22.37 15.16 -6.85
CA ASN A 145 -21.06 15.46 -6.26
C ASN A 145 -21.25 16.22 -4.97
N GLU A 146 -20.48 15.86 -3.95
CA GLU A 146 -20.37 16.61 -2.72
C GLU A 146 -18.90 16.73 -2.30
N SER A 147 -18.55 17.87 -1.71
CA SER A 147 -17.19 18.10 -1.20
C SER A 147 -17.25 18.51 0.26
N GLN A 148 -16.35 17.98 1.07
CA GLN A 148 -16.22 18.37 2.46
C GLN A 148 -14.74 18.56 2.82
N THR A 149 -14.49 19.38 3.82
CA THR A 149 -13.14 19.65 4.30
C THR A 149 -12.89 18.87 5.58
N ILE A 150 -11.80 18.14 5.63
CA ILE A 150 -11.21 17.61 6.85
C ILE A 150 -10.09 18.56 7.27
N THR A 151 -10.12 19.02 8.51
CA THR A 151 -9.02 19.80 9.07
C THR A 151 -8.04 18.87 9.77
N LEU A 152 -6.80 18.89 9.33
CA LEU A 152 -5.69 18.25 10.00
C LEU A 152 -4.96 19.28 10.85
N SER A 153 -4.88 19.04 12.13
CA SER A 153 -4.22 19.93 13.10
C SER A 153 -3.12 19.21 13.85
N ASN A 154 -2.04 19.95 14.15
CA ASN A 154 -1.07 19.50 15.13
C ASN A 154 -1.49 20.08 16.52
N THR A 155 -2.03 19.22 17.37
CA THR A 155 -2.39 19.56 18.76
C THR A 155 -1.30 19.18 19.76
N GLY A 156 -0.13 18.74 19.24
CA GLY A 156 1.05 18.48 20.05
C GLY A 156 1.62 19.72 20.72
N GLU A 157 2.78 19.58 21.34
CA GLU A 157 3.43 20.68 22.02
C GLU A 157 3.81 21.82 21.06
N GLU A 158 3.81 23.06 21.56
CA GLU A 158 4.18 24.24 20.77
C GLU A 158 5.60 24.12 20.19
N GLY A 159 5.71 24.36 18.89
CA GLY A 159 6.97 24.25 18.14
C GLY A 159 7.24 22.85 17.56
N THR A 160 6.36 21.86 17.76
CA THR A 160 6.50 20.56 17.11
C THR A 160 6.03 20.60 15.68
N GLN A 161 6.76 19.90 14.80
CA GLN A 161 6.39 19.73 13.40
C GLN A 161 5.66 18.39 13.24
N LEU A 162 4.49 18.41 12.63
CA LEU A 162 3.76 17.21 12.23
C LEU A 162 4.05 16.93 10.76
N ASP A 163 4.80 15.88 10.49
CA ASP A 163 4.95 15.34 9.15
C ASP A 163 3.88 14.26 8.94
N PHE A 164 3.18 14.32 7.83
CA PHE A 164 2.12 13.37 7.52
C PHE A 164 2.13 13.02 6.03
N ASP A 165 1.77 11.77 5.76
CA ASP A 165 1.54 11.28 4.41
C ASP A 165 0.04 11.06 4.20
N ILE A 166 -0.48 11.52 3.07
CA ILE A 166 -1.83 11.23 2.63
C ILE A 166 -1.74 10.18 1.54
N ASN A 167 -2.15 8.97 1.87
CA ASN A 167 -2.27 7.91 0.90
C ASN A 167 -3.72 7.80 0.43
N VAL A 168 -3.92 7.94 -0.86
CA VAL A 168 -5.17 7.57 -1.51
C VAL A 168 -5.03 6.11 -1.92
N SER A 169 -5.64 5.20 -1.16
CA SER A 169 -5.77 3.82 -1.60
C SER A 169 -6.77 3.81 -2.76
N GLY A 170 -6.33 3.39 -3.93
CA GLY A 170 -7.15 3.38 -5.14
C GLY A 170 -6.63 4.23 -6.30
N SER A 171 -5.43 4.81 -6.25
CA SER A 171 -4.79 5.37 -7.44
C SER A 171 -4.24 4.24 -8.31
N VAL A 172 -4.94 3.92 -9.34
CA VAL A 172 -4.86 2.70 -10.13
C VAL A 172 -4.23 2.94 -11.47
N PRO A 173 -3.50 1.97 -12.01
CA PRO A 173 -3.20 1.90 -13.43
C PRO A 173 -4.44 1.64 -14.29
N PHE A 174 -5.48 0.99 -13.74
CA PHE A 174 -6.77 0.86 -14.41
C PHE A 174 -7.60 2.12 -14.21
N GLN A 175 -8.06 2.72 -15.30
CA GLN A 175 -8.97 3.88 -15.24
C GLN A 175 -10.37 3.51 -14.75
N ASN A 176 -10.69 2.21 -14.68
CA ASN A 176 -11.97 1.68 -14.23
C ASN A 176 -11.74 0.56 -13.22
N SER A 177 -11.86 0.87 -11.95
CA SER A 177 -11.78 -0.10 -10.86
C SER A 177 -13.12 -0.72 -10.50
N GLN A 178 -14.18 -0.19 -11.08
CA GLN A 178 -15.57 -0.66 -10.98
C GLN A 178 -16.38 -0.19 -12.18
N GLY A 179 -17.50 -0.84 -12.43
CA GLY A 179 -18.37 -0.48 -13.53
C GLY A 179 -19.72 -1.20 -13.54
N GLY A 180 -20.56 -0.79 -14.47
CA GLY A 180 -21.89 -1.34 -14.63
C GLY A 180 -23.00 -0.31 -14.30
N PRO A 181 -24.32 -0.70 -14.47
CA PRO A 181 -24.68 -1.94 -15.13
C PRO A 181 -24.37 -1.90 -16.63
N ASP A 182 -23.92 -3.02 -17.16
CA ASP A 182 -23.88 -3.23 -18.60
C ASP A 182 -25.26 -3.62 -19.16
N GLY A 183 -25.32 -3.95 -20.47
CA GLY A 183 -26.54 -4.40 -21.09
C GLY A 183 -27.15 -5.69 -20.51
N GLY A 184 -26.38 -6.47 -19.74
CA GLY A 184 -26.80 -7.68 -19.02
C GLY A 184 -27.12 -7.45 -17.55
N ASN A 185 -27.12 -6.22 -17.07
CA ASN A 185 -27.23 -5.80 -15.66
C ASN A 185 -26.11 -6.36 -14.77
N TYR A 186 -24.91 -6.49 -15.30
CA TYR A 186 -23.74 -6.83 -14.52
C TYR A 186 -23.08 -5.59 -13.94
N TYR A 187 -22.70 -5.69 -12.68
CA TYR A 187 -21.83 -4.75 -11.98
C TYR A 187 -20.55 -5.48 -11.64
N TRP A 188 -19.44 -4.74 -11.59
CA TRP A 188 -18.18 -5.30 -11.16
C TRP A 188 -17.43 -4.32 -10.25
N THR A 189 -16.65 -4.86 -9.34
CA THR A 189 -15.75 -4.12 -8.45
C THR A 189 -14.44 -4.87 -8.29
N SER A 190 -13.43 -4.23 -7.75
CA SER A 190 -12.09 -4.81 -7.59
C SER A 190 -11.55 -4.65 -6.19
N SER A 191 -10.47 -5.37 -5.90
CA SER A 191 -9.77 -5.34 -4.60
C SER A 191 -9.01 -4.05 -4.31
N ILE A 192 -8.96 -3.12 -5.25
CA ILE A 192 -8.36 -1.81 -5.09
C ILE A 192 -9.37 -0.71 -4.73
N GLU A 193 -10.65 -1.06 -4.68
CA GLU A 193 -11.70 -0.17 -4.20
C GLU A 193 -11.84 -0.23 -2.69
N GLU A 194 -12.20 0.90 -2.08
CA GLU A 194 -12.54 0.98 -0.66
C GLU A 194 -13.90 1.69 -0.45
N PRO A 195 -14.90 1.02 0.09
CA PRO A 195 -14.95 -0.40 0.42
C PRO A 195 -15.18 -1.25 -0.83
N GLY A 196 -14.25 -2.12 -1.13
CA GLY A 196 -14.29 -3.04 -2.25
C GLY A 196 -14.24 -4.49 -1.77
N MET A 197 -14.04 -5.40 -2.73
CA MET A 197 -13.75 -6.77 -2.37
C MET A 197 -12.32 -6.89 -1.82
N ALA A 198 -12.11 -7.77 -0.84
CA ALA A 198 -10.76 -8.15 -0.46
C ALA A 198 -10.12 -9.01 -1.56
N TYR A 199 -8.80 -8.85 -1.78
CA TYR A 199 -8.06 -9.82 -2.60
C TYR A 199 -8.20 -11.23 -2.00
N GLU A 200 -8.60 -12.20 -2.82
CA GLU A 200 -8.75 -13.59 -2.40
C GLU A 200 -8.10 -14.53 -3.41
N TRP A 201 -7.01 -15.17 -3.02
CA TRP A 201 -6.45 -16.29 -3.77
C TRP A 201 -7.02 -17.61 -3.24
N VAL A 202 -7.65 -18.40 -4.11
CA VAL A 202 -8.18 -19.70 -3.71
C VAL A 202 -7.14 -20.78 -3.93
N ASP A 203 -6.53 -21.27 -2.86
CA ASP A 203 -5.53 -22.34 -2.96
C ASP A 203 -6.19 -23.69 -3.30
N ILE A 204 -5.90 -24.19 -4.50
CA ILE A 204 -6.37 -25.49 -4.99
C ILE A 204 -5.23 -26.51 -5.15
N SER A 205 -4.02 -26.18 -4.72
CA SER A 205 -2.80 -26.96 -4.97
C SER A 205 -2.87 -28.42 -4.50
N GLU A 206 -3.62 -28.70 -3.42
CA GLU A 206 -3.77 -30.06 -2.88
C GLU A 206 -4.77 -30.94 -3.66
N ASN A 207 -5.73 -30.32 -4.38
CA ASN A 207 -6.84 -31.05 -5.00
C ASN A 207 -7.07 -30.68 -6.46
N MET A 208 -6.08 -30.05 -7.10
CA MET A 208 -6.19 -29.61 -8.48
C MET A 208 -6.07 -30.77 -9.48
N THR A 209 -6.78 -30.64 -10.58
CA THR A 209 -6.68 -31.52 -11.76
C THR A 209 -6.08 -30.72 -12.92
N GLN A 210 -5.05 -31.25 -13.57
CA GLN A 210 -4.45 -30.61 -14.73
C GLN A 210 -5.34 -30.68 -15.95
N LEU A 211 -5.48 -29.58 -16.66
CA LEU A 211 -6.13 -29.50 -17.96
C LEU A 211 -5.18 -29.97 -19.08
N THR A 212 -5.74 -30.60 -20.11
CA THR A 212 -5.01 -31.00 -21.32
C THR A 212 -5.63 -30.31 -22.52
N PHE A 213 -4.83 -29.53 -23.24
CA PHE A 213 -5.26 -28.84 -24.44
C PHE A 213 -4.77 -29.61 -25.67
N PRO A 214 -5.64 -29.85 -26.67
CA PRO A 214 -5.19 -30.50 -27.93
C PRO A 214 -4.34 -29.55 -28.78
N HIS A 215 -4.53 -28.24 -28.61
CA HIS A 215 -3.75 -27.18 -29.26
C HIS A 215 -3.77 -25.93 -28.39
N ASN A 216 -2.82 -25.03 -28.52
CA ASN A 216 -2.71 -23.78 -27.77
C ASN A 216 -3.84 -22.74 -28.02
N ASP A 217 -4.65 -22.92 -29.07
CA ASP A 217 -5.78 -22.04 -29.38
C ASP A 217 -7.15 -22.72 -29.19
N GLN A 218 -7.21 -23.84 -28.50
CA GLN A 218 -8.43 -24.62 -28.38
C GLN A 218 -8.88 -24.81 -26.94
N PHE A 219 -10.12 -25.25 -26.78
CA PHE A 219 -10.61 -25.71 -25.49
C PHE A 219 -9.86 -26.96 -25.02
N ALA A 220 -9.76 -27.12 -23.71
CA ALA A 220 -9.30 -28.35 -23.09
C ALA A 220 -10.15 -29.54 -23.57
N VAL A 221 -9.54 -30.73 -23.60
CA VAL A 221 -10.17 -31.96 -24.11
C VAL A 221 -11.51 -32.26 -23.48
N ASN A 222 -11.67 -31.95 -22.18
CA ASN A 222 -12.90 -32.20 -21.43
C ASN A 222 -13.47 -30.91 -20.86
N SER A 223 -14.78 -30.76 -20.95
CA SER A 223 -15.52 -29.79 -20.16
C SER A 223 -15.44 -30.16 -18.68
N ILE A 224 -15.54 -29.14 -17.83
CA ILE A 224 -15.60 -29.28 -16.37
C ILE A 224 -17.07 -29.26 -15.96
N GLU A 225 -17.58 -30.39 -15.46
CA GLU A 225 -18.94 -30.48 -14.95
C GLU A 225 -19.08 -29.69 -13.63
N LEU A 226 -20.13 -28.90 -13.52
CA LEU A 226 -20.44 -28.09 -12.34
C LEU A 226 -21.50 -28.82 -11.50
N PRO A 227 -21.35 -28.95 -10.19
CA PRO A 227 -22.36 -29.49 -9.29
C PRO A 227 -23.48 -28.48 -8.95
N PHE A 228 -23.52 -27.34 -9.63
CA PHE A 228 -24.47 -26.25 -9.50
C PHE A 228 -24.82 -25.68 -10.87
N ASP A 229 -25.97 -25.02 -10.96
CA ASP A 229 -26.33 -24.24 -12.14
C ASP A 229 -25.67 -22.86 -12.09
N PHE A 230 -24.92 -22.52 -13.14
CA PHE A 230 -24.32 -21.21 -13.28
C PHE A 230 -25.12 -20.37 -14.27
N HIS A 231 -25.58 -19.20 -13.82
CA HIS A 231 -26.38 -18.28 -14.63
C HIS A 231 -25.47 -17.20 -15.23
N PHE A 232 -25.54 -17.02 -16.57
CA PHE A 232 -24.74 -16.03 -17.26
C PHE A 232 -25.51 -15.44 -18.43
N PHE A 233 -25.78 -14.13 -18.41
CA PHE A 233 -26.62 -13.38 -19.36
C PHE A 233 -27.97 -14.03 -19.65
N GLY A 234 -28.63 -14.57 -18.62
CA GLY A 234 -29.94 -15.20 -18.72
C GLY A 234 -29.95 -16.66 -19.17
N GLU A 235 -28.80 -17.19 -19.56
CA GLU A 235 -28.63 -18.62 -19.87
C GLU A 235 -28.15 -19.38 -18.62
N THR A 236 -28.38 -20.69 -18.60
CA THR A 236 -28.00 -21.56 -17.46
C THR A 236 -27.04 -22.64 -17.95
N TYR A 237 -25.93 -22.81 -17.25
CA TYR A 237 -24.89 -23.77 -17.60
C TYR A 237 -24.57 -24.69 -16.43
N SER A 238 -24.47 -26.02 -16.71
CA SER A 238 -24.02 -27.04 -15.76
C SER A 238 -22.62 -27.55 -16.02
N TYR A 239 -21.86 -26.86 -16.88
CA TYR A 239 -20.46 -27.17 -17.20
C TYR A 239 -19.75 -25.89 -17.60
N VAL A 240 -18.44 -25.94 -17.66
CA VAL A 240 -17.61 -24.86 -18.23
C VAL A 240 -16.48 -25.47 -19.08
N GLN A 241 -16.12 -24.79 -20.16
CA GLN A 241 -14.98 -25.11 -21.01
C GLN A 241 -13.87 -24.07 -20.79
N VAL A 242 -12.64 -24.54 -20.77
CA VAL A 242 -11.46 -23.69 -20.56
C VAL A 242 -10.66 -23.64 -21.85
N ASN A 243 -10.44 -22.44 -22.36
CA ASN A 243 -9.59 -22.23 -23.54
C ASN A 243 -8.15 -21.96 -23.12
N ALA A 244 -7.21 -22.47 -23.93
CA ALA A 244 -5.77 -22.28 -23.72
C ALA A 244 -5.36 -20.81 -23.63
N ASN A 245 -6.07 -19.93 -24.33
CA ASN A 245 -5.79 -18.50 -24.44
C ASN A 245 -6.33 -17.65 -23.25
N GLY A 246 -6.47 -18.25 -22.05
CA GLY A 246 -6.71 -17.49 -20.82
C GLY A 246 -8.15 -17.07 -20.55
N TRP A 247 -9.14 -17.81 -21.09
CA TRP A 247 -10.56 -17.54 -20.90
C TRP A 247 -11.39 -18.81 -20.74
N ILE A 248 -12.62 -18.65 -20.27
CA ILE A 248 -13.60 -19.74 -20.13
C ILE A 248 -14.88 -19.42 -20.92
N GLY A 249 -15.62 -20.46 -21.33
CA GLY A 249 -16.86 -20.26 -22.05
C GLY A 249 -17.72 -21.53 -22.18
N TRP A 250 -18.75 -21.47 -23.04
CA TRP A 250 -19.79 -22.49 -23.15
C TRP A 250 -20.21 -22.69 -24.61
N ASN A 251 -19.54 -23.62 -25.33
CA ASN A 251 -19.66 -23.79 -26.76
C ASN A 251 -19.49 -22.46 -27.54
N SER A 252 -18.51 -21.70 -27.13
CA SER A 252 -18.31 -20.34 -27.62
C SER A 252 -17.98 -20.34 -29.11
N GLU A 253 -18.56 -19.41 -29.85
CA GLU A 253 -18.14 -19.08 -31.22
C GLU A 253 -16.72 -18.48 -31.19
N ASN A 254 -16.01 -18.56 -32.30
CA ASN A 254 -14.63 -18.06 -32.44
C ASN A 254 -13.63 -18.64 -31.43
N GLU A 255 -13.81 -19.89 -31.01
CA GLU A 255 -13.00 -20.56 -29.98
C GLU A 255 -11.48 -20.57 -30.24
N THR A 256 -11.09 -20.47 -31.51
CA THR A 256 -9.66 -20.48 -31.92
C THR A 256 -9.06 -19.07 -32.07
N ALA A 257 -9.78 -18.04 -31.62
CA ALA A 257 -9.26 -16.67 -31.66
C ALA A 257 -8.13 -16.50 -30.63
N TRP A 258 -6.91 -16.39 -31.13
CA TRP A 258 -5.70 -16.17 -30.34
C TRP A 258 -5.36 -14.69 -30.17
N LEU A 259 -5.75 -13.86 -31.14
CA LEU A 259 -5.53 -12.41 -31.09
C LEU A 259 -6.68 -11.76 -30.32
N ASN A 260 -6.36 -11.15 -29.19
CA ASN A 260 -7.32 -10.41 -28.39
C ASN A 260 -7.79 -9.13 -29.07
N GLU A 261 -8.97 -8.68 -28.74
CA GLU A 261 -9.59 -7.44 -29.21
C GLU A 261 -10.48 -6.80 -28.13
N ASP A 262 -10.99 -5.63 -28.40
CA ASP A 262 -11.97 -4.96 -27.52
C ASP A 262 -13.30 -5.73 -27.50
N ILE A 263 -13.92 -5.79 -26.32
CA ILE A 263 -15.22 -6.42 -26.09
C ILE A 263 -16.25 -5.42 -25.53
N PRO A 264 -17.58 -5.59 -25.79
CA PRO A 264 -18.20 -6.70 -26.51
C PRO A 264 -17.95 -6.64 -28.03
N SER A 265 -17.71 -7.78 -28.61
CA SER A 265 -17.46 -7.94 -30.05
C SER A 265 -17.96 -9.28 -30.56
N SER A 266 -18.60 -9.29 -31.74
CA SER A 266 -19.06 -10.51 -32.38
C SER A 266 -17.90 -11.34 -33.01
N SER A 267 -16.72 -10.79 -33.14
CA SER A 267 -15.50 -11.50 -33.61
C SER A 267 -14.69 -12.11 -32.45
N ALA A 268 -14.88 -11.63 -31.22
CA ALA A 268 -14.30 -12.23 -30.03
C ALA A 268 -15.03 -13.53 -29.62
N PRO A 269 -14.37 -14.43 -28.86
CA PRO A 269 -15.02 -15.61 -28.30
C PRO A 269 -16.28 -15.28 -27.51
N SER A 270 -17.42 -15.97 -27.77
CA SER A 270 -18.69 -15.66 -27.11
C SER A 270 -19.62 -16.85 -27.04
N PRO A 271 -20.33 -17.11 -25.89
CA PRO A 271 -20.17 -16.39 -24.61
C PRO A 271 -18.86 -16.70 -23.92
N ALA A 272 -18.28 -15.72 -23.20
CA ALA A 272 -16.97 -15.91 -22.55
C ALA A 272 -16.75 -15.00 -21.33
N ILE A 273 -15.94 -15.49 -20.40
CA ILE A 273 -15.29 -14.73 -19.32
C ILE A 273 -13.78 -14.77 -19.58
N PHE A 274 -13.21 -13.62 -19.81
CA PHE A 274 -11.80 -13.42 -20.13
C PHE A 274 -11.03 -13.09 -18.85
N GLY A 275 -10.25 -14.04 -18.35
CA GLY A 275 -9.35 -13.79 -17.23
C GLY A 275 -8.17 -12.93 -17.66
N TYR A 276 -7.50 -13.34 -18.70
CA TYR A 276 -6.49 -12.58 -19.44
C TYR A 276 -6.38 -13.21 -20.83
N TRP A 277 -7.20 -12.76 -21.76
CA TRP A 277 -7.20 -13.31 -23.11
C TRP A 277 -6.07 -12.71 -23.93
N ASP A 278 -5.13 -13.58 -24.27
CA ASP A 278 -3.98 -13.30 -25.11
C ASP A 278 -3.54 -14.63 -25.75
N ASP A 279 -2.60 -14.60 -26.66
CA ASP A 279 -2.00 -15.79 -27.29
C ASP A 279 -1.17 -16.58 -26.26
N MET A 280 -1.85 -17.39 -25.44
CA MET A 280 -1.28 -18.15 -24.33
C MET A 280 -0.88 -19.57 -24.77
N ASN A 281 0.12 -20.15 -24.10
CA ASN A 281 0.63 -21.47 -24.40
C ASN A 281 0.81 -22.37 -23.17
N PRO A 282 -0.28 -22.86 -22.56
CA PRO A 282 -0.21 -23.72 -21.38
C PRO A 282 0.45 -25.10 -21.64
N ASN A 283 0.54 -25.53 -22.89
CA ASN A 283 1.25 -26.78 -23.28
C ASN A 283 2.75 -26.57 -23.49
N ASN A 284 3.20 -25.33 -23.60
CA ASN A 284 4.58 -24.97 -23.93
C ASN A 284 5.10 -25.68 -25.18
N ASP A 285 4.28 -25.81 -26.23
CA ASP A 285 4.57 -26.56 -27.45
C ASP A 285 5.26 -25.70 -28.55
N ASN A 286 5.54 -24.42 -28.24
CA ASN A 286 6.34 -23.53 -29.11
C ASN A 286 7.86 -23.80 -29.07
N GLY A 287 8.28 -24.84 -28.34
CA GLY A 287 9.70 -25.22 -28.21
C GLY A 287 10.45 -24.43 -27.10
N ASN A 288 9.77 -23.64 -26.33
CA ASN A 288 10.35 -22.95 -25.18
C ASN A 288 10.45 -23.90 -23.98
N ALA A 289 11.55 -24.58 -23.82
CA ALA A 289 11.76 -25.56 -22.75
C ALA A 289 11.96 -24.93 -21.32
N SER A 290 11.99 -23.61 -21.22
CA SER A 290 12.29 -22.95 -19.93
C SER A 290 11.07 -22.69 -19.06
N SER A 291 9.86 -22.88 -19.55
CA SER A 291 8.63 -22.72 -18.80
C SER A 291 7.86 -24.04 -18.68
N SER A 292 7.33 -24.30 -17.51
CA SER A 292 6.52 -25.47 -17.18
C SER A 292 5.07 -25.12 -16.81
N GLY A 293 4.62 -23.91 -17.17
CA GLY A 293 3.29 -23.42 -16.85
C GLY A 293 2.18 -24.28 -17.43
N ASN A 294 1.13 -24.51 -16.64
CA ASN A 294 -0.01 -25.32 -16.99
C ASN A 294 -1.30 -24.69 -16.45
N ALA A 295 -2.43 -25.14 -16.99
CA ALA A 295 -3.71 -24.80 -16.39
C ALA A 295 -4.27 -25.97 -15.60
N TYR A 296 -4.91 -25.66 -14.48
CA TYR A 296 -5.51 -26.60 -13.53
C TYR A 296 -6.92 -26.17 -13.17
N TYR A 297 -7.68 -27.09 -12.61
CA TYR A 297 -8.99 -26.76 -12.03
C TYR A 297 -9.28 -27.55 -10.77
N HIS A 298 -10.19 -27.02 -9.97
CA HIS A 298 -10.85 -27.70 -8.86
C HIS A 298 -12.30 -27.24 -8.78
N VAL A 299 -13.20 -28.19 -8.48
CA VAL A 299 -14.64 -27.91 -8.35
C VAL A 299 -15.17 -28.48 -7.05
N ASN A 300 -16.04 -27.71 -6.38
CA ASN A 300 -16.82 -28.17 -5.23
C ASN A 300 -18.27 -27.65 -5.32
N GLN A 301 -19.10 -27.89 -4.31
CA GLN A 301 -20.53 -27.50 -4.31
C GLN A 301 -20.76 -25.98 -4.39
N ASN A 302 -19.73 -25.16 -4.09
CA ASN A 302 -19.86 -23.72 -3.99
C ASN A 302 -19.22 -22.97 -5.16
N ARG A 303 -18.17 -23.56 -5.77
CA ARG A 303 -17.39 -22.88 -6.82
C ARG A 303 -16.60 -23.82 -7.71
N ALA A 304 -16.28 -23.35 -8.90
CA ALA A 304 -15.23 -23.87 -9.75
C ALA A 304 -14.11 -22.86 -9.88
N VAL A 305 -12.88 -23.32 -9.67
CA VAL A 305 -11.64 -22.53 -9.79
C VAL A 305 -10.82 -23.06 -10.95
N ILE A 306 -10.50 -22.20 -11.89
CA ILE A 306 -9.62 -22.49 -13.02
C ILE A 306 -8.36 -21.66 -12.80
N TRP A 307 -7.20 -22.32 -12.74
CA TRP A 307 -5.93 -21.69 -12.43
C TRP A 307 -4.95 -21.85 -13.59
N PHE A 308 -4.56 -20.75 -14.19
CA PHE A 308 -3.45 -20.63 -15.12
C PHE A 308 -2.21 -20.36 -14.29
N ASN A 309 -1.36 -21.37 -14.12
CA ASN A 309 -0.20 -21.35 -13.23
C ASN A 309 1.07 -21.17 -14.05
N ASP A 310 1.69 -19.99 -13.95
CA ASP A 310 2.94 -19.62 -14.66
C ASP A 310 2.87 -19.92 -16.17
N VAL A 311 1.69 -19.73 -16.77
CA VAL A 311 1.50 -19.97 -18.20
C VAL A 311 2.26 -18.94 -19.01
N VAL A 312 2.88 -19.35 -20.12
CA VAL A 312 3.62 -18.48 -21.04
C VAL A 312 2.78 -18.05 -22.22
N ARG A 313 3.19 -16.99 -22.90
CA ARG A 313 2.67 -16.60 -24.21
C ARG A 313 3.32 -17.42 -25.35
N TRP A 314 2.62 -17.46 -26.47
CA TRP A 314 3.15 -18.01 -27.75
C TRP A 314 4.14 -17.04 -28.40
N ASN A 315 5.07 -16.45 -27.68
CA ASN A 315 6.09 -15.56 -28.25
C ASN A 315 7.45 -15.91 -27.68
N VAL A 316 8.40 -16.23 -28.57
CA VAL A 316 9.75 -16.63 -28.18
C VAL A 316 10.61 -15.50 -27.62
N ASP A 317 10.25 -14.24 -27.88
CA ASP A 317 11.02 -13.08 -27.44
C ASP A 317 10.54 -12.51 -26.10
N ASP A 318 9.29 -12.82 -25.72
CA ASP A 318 8.69 -12.38 -24.46
C ASP A 318 7.68 -13.42 -23.96
N TRP A 319 8.17 -14.36 -23.21
CA TRP A 319 7.39 -15.51 -22.75
C TRP A 319 6.44 -15.19 -21.61
N GLY A 320 6.83 -14.23 -20.76
CA GLY A 320 6.07 -13.88 -19.55
C GLY A 320 5.88 -15.07 -18.62
N GLN A 321 5.27 -14.81 -17.49
CA GLN A 321 4.73 -15.81 -16.57
C GLN A 321 3.39 -15.25 -16.05
N PHE A 322 2.31 -15.91 -16.43
CA PHE A 322 0.96 -15.45 -16.13
C PHE A 322 0.34 -16.39 -15.12
N ASP A 323 0.10 -15.87 -13.90
CA ASP A 323 -0.40 -16.64 -12.77
C ASP A 323 -1.70 -16.00 -12.25
N PHE A 324 -2.84 -16.56 -12.71
CA PHE A 324 -4.15 -16.03 -12.39
C PHE A 324 -5.20 -17.15 -12.32
N GLN A 325 -6.32 -16.82 -11.68
CA GLN A 325 -7.48 -17.70 -11.53
C GLN A 325 -8.72 -17.06 -12.11
N ILE A 326 -9.57 -17.88 -12.75
CA ILE A 326 -10.96 -17.55 -13.01
C ILE A 326 -11.81 -18.40 -12.07
N VAL A 327 -12.69 -17.78 -11.32
CA VAL A 327 -13.57 -18.45 -10.35
C VAL A 327 -15.01 -18.14 -10.71
N ILE A 328 -15.84 -19.18 -10.81
CA ILE A 328 -17.30 -19.06 -10.93
C ILE A 328 -17.96 -19.68 -9.71
N ASN A 329 -18.91 -18.98 -9.11
CA ASN A 329 -19.55 -19.35 -7.86
C ASN A 329 -20.99 -19.81 -8.08
N ALA A 330 -21.47 -20.67 -7.18
CA ALA A 330 -22.84 -21.21 -7.22
C ALA A 330 -23.92 -20.14 -6.97
N ASP A 331 -23.56 -18.99 -6.42
CA ASP A 331 -24.46 -17.84 -6.23
C ASP A 331 -24.62 -16.96 -7.49
N GLY A 332 -23.91 -17.31 -8.59
CA GLY A 332 -23.93 -16.57 -9.86
C GLY A 332 -22.84 -15.52 -10.00
N THR A 333 -22.10 -15.23 -8.95
CA THR A 333 -20.94 -14.33 -9.04
C THR A 333 -19.76 -15.01 -9.73
N PHE A 334 -18.89 -14.22 -10.34
CA PHE A 334 -17.64 -14.72 -10.92
C PHE A 334 -16.54 -13.68 -10.76
N GLN A 335 -15.31 -14.14 -10.62
CA GLN A 335 -14.16 -13.29 -10.34
C GLN A 335 -12.90 -13.80 -11.05
N THR A 336 -11.95 -12.90 -11.22
CA THR A 336 -10.57 -13.26 -11.58
C THR A 336 -9.61 -12.73 -10.53
N ASN A 337 -8.67 -13.59 -10.13
CA ASN A 337 -7.64 -13.27 -9.16
C ASN A 337 -6.28 -13.36 -9.83
N TYR A 338 -5.44 -12.35 -9.67
CA TYR A 338 -4.10 -12.28 -10.24
C TYR A 338 -3.09 -12.28 -9.11
N ARG A 339 -2.10 -13.18 -9.17
CA ARG A 339 -1.08 -13.28 -8.13
C ARG A 339 0.29 -12.82 -8.59
N ASN A 340 0.74 -13.34 -9.72
CA ASN A 340 2.00 -12.96 -10.34
C ASN A 340 1.82 -12.89 -11.86
N MET A 341 2.00 -11.69 -12.41
CA MET A 341 1.86 -11.42 -13.83
C MET A 341 3.15 -10.75 -14.30
N GLU A 342 3.97 -11.45 -15.08
CA GLU A 342 5.25 -10.95 -15.58
C GLU A 342 5.32 -11.04 -17.10
N GLY A 343 6.01 -10.09 -17.73
CA GLY A 343 6.17 -10.04 -19.19
C GLY A 343 5.48 -8.84 -19.81
N VAL A 344 5.03 -8.96 -21.06
CA VAL A 344 4.25 -7.93 -21.75
C VAL A 344 2.82 -7.96 -21.25
N LEU A 345 2.49 -7.04 -20.35
CA LEU A 345 1.20 -6.98 -19.66
C LEU A 345 0.20 -6.01 -20.31
N ASN A 346 0.52 -5.45 -21.45
CA ASN A 346 -0.31 -4.50 -22.18
C ASN A 346 -0.82 -5.06 -23.53
N SER A 347 -1.08 -6.36 -23.58
CA SER A 347 -1.54 -7.03 -24.80
C SER A 347 -2.76 -7.94 -24.59
N GLY A 348 -3.31 -8.03 -23.39
CA GLY A 348 -4.45 -8.90 -23.09
C GLY A 348 -5.77 -8.17 -22.93
N THR A 349 -6.88 -8.90 -23.06
CA THR A 349 -8.23 -8.41 -22.76
C THR A 349 -8.80 -9.12 -21.54
N ILE A 350 -9.37 -8.32 -20.62
CA ILE A 350 -10.02 -8.76 -19.39
C ILE A 350 -11.47 -8.29 -19.43
N GLY A 351 -12.41 -9.17 -19.06
CA GLY A 351 -13.82 -8.85 -19.03
C GLY A 351 -14.71 -10.03 -19.33
N PHE A 352 -15.90 -9.77 -19.86
CA PHE A 352 -16.86 -10.83 -20.18
C PHE A 352 -17.90 -10.34 -21.18
N GLN A 353 -18.48 -11.30 -21.95
CA GLN A 353 -19.56 -10.98 -22.92
C GLN A 353 -20.52 -12.14 -23.13
N ASN A 354 -21.73 -11.79 -23.56
CA ASN A 354 -22.81 -12.73 -23.84
C ASN A 354 -22.61 -13.50 -25.16
N ILE A 355 -23.52 -14.45 -25.42
CA ILE A 355 -23.61 -15.12 -26.71
C ILE A 355 -23.79 -14.11 -27.86
N GLY A 356 -22.99 -14.23 -28.91
CA GLY A 356 -22.97 -13.35 -30.06
C GLY A 356 -22.27 -11.99 -29.83
N GLY A 357 -21.66 -11.76 -28.66
CA GLY A 357 -20.84 -10.59 -28.38
C GLY A 357 -21.56 -9.25 -28.53
N THR A 358 -22.86 -9.19 -28.21
CA THR A 358 -23.71 -7.99 -28.35
C THR A 358 -23.81 -7.19 -27.06
N GLN A 359 -23.51 -7.81 -25.92
CA GLN A 359 -23.51 -7.24 -24.59
C GLN A 359 -22.31 -7.77 -23.83
N GLY A 360 -21.68 -6.95 -23.02
CA GLY A 360 -20.54 -7.35 -22.20
C GLY A 360 -19.88 -6.15 -21.53
N THR A 361 -18.94 -6.46 -20.67
CA THR A 361 -18.13 -5.47 -19.94
C THR A 361 -16.65 -5.71 -20.22
N GLN A 362 -15.97 -4.71 -20.76
CA GLN A 362 -14.52 -4.66 -20.83
C GLN A 362 -13.97 -4.00 -19.57
N ILE A 363 -13.18 -4.75 -18.80
CA ILE A 363 -12.48 -4.24 -17.63
C ILE A 363 -11.15 -3.64 -18.06
N SER A 364 -10.43 -4.31 -18.95
CA SER A 364 -9.19 -3.83 -19.54
C SER A 364 -8.97 -4.43 -20.93
N SER A 365 -8.32 -3.69 -21.84
CA SER A 365 -7.87 -4.18 -23.11
C SER A 365 -6.58 -3.47 -23.51
N ASN A 366 -5.52 -4.24 -23.73
CA ASN A 366 -4.21 -3.75 -24.14
C ASN A 366 -3.64 -2.62 -23.26
N GLU A 367 -4.00 -2.60 -21.98
CA GLU A 367 -3.51 -1.66 -20.98
C GLU A 367 -2.48 -2.31 -20.08
N THR A 368 -1.56 -1.51 -19.54
CA THR A 368 -0.53 -2.03 -18.64
C THR A 368 -1.15 -2.56 -17.35
N PHE A 369 -1.02 -3.85 -17.13
CA PHE A 369 -1.39 -4.50 -15.88
C PHE A 369 -0.23 -4.36 -14.89
N THR A 370 -0.46 -3.81 -13.71
CA THR A 370 0.56 -3.82 -12.65
C THR A 370 0.40 -5.08 -11.81
N SER A 371 1.41 -5.91 -11.85
CA SER A 371 1.47 -7.22 -11.21
C SER A 371 1.56 -7.10 -9.69
N VAL A 372 0.45 -6.97 -9.02
CA VAL A 372 0.34 -7.19 -7.58
C VAL A 372 -0.94 -7.97 -7.34
N GLU A 373 -1.08 -8.53 -6.17
CA GLU A 373 -2.30 -9.21 -5.74
C GLU A 373 -3.54 -8.35 -6.04
N TYR A 374 -4.24 -8.72 -7.10
CA TYR A 374 -5.40 -7.99 -7.62
C TYR A 374 -6.53 -8.98 -7.91
N SER A 375 -7.74 -8.60 -7.58
CA SER A 375 -8.94 -9.36 -7.92
C SER A 375 -10.05 -8.42 -8.38
N TRP A 376 -10.92 -8.90 -9.25
CA TRP A 376 -12.21 -8.28 -9.55
C TRP A 376 -13.32 -9.34 -9.51
N ILE A 377 -14.51 -8.91 -9.14
CA ILE A 377 -15.71 -9.73 -9.09
C ILE A 377 -16.84 -9.03 -9.85
N ALA A 378 -17.64 -9.81 -10.56
CA ALA A 378 -18.86 -9.35 -11.21
C ALA A 378 -20.08 -10.12 -10.70
N ASP A 379 -21.20 -9.42 -10.64
CA ASP A 379 -22.49 -9.91 -10.17
C ASP A 379 -23.61 -9.21 -10.95
N GLN A 380 -24.75 -9.86 -11.12
CA GLN A 380 -25.98 -9.27 -11.67
C GLN A 380 -26.79 -8.49 -10.62
N SER A 381 -26.39 -8.50 -9.36
CA SER A 381 -27.02 -7.70 -8.31
C SER A 381 -26.48 -6.27 -8.30
N GLU A 382 -27.32 -5.31 -7.90
CA GLU A 382 -26.85 -3.97 -7.57
C GLU A 382 -26.00 -4.06 -6.29
N ASN A 383 -24.68 -4.14 -6.42
CA ASN A 383 -23.77 -4.04 -5.28
C ASN A 383 -23.53 -2.59 -4.89
N ASP A 384 -23.45 -2.34 -3.60
CA ASP A 384 -23.05 -1.04 -3.06
C ASP A 384 -21.61 -0.73 -3.41
N ILE A 385 -21.42 0.17 -4.36
CA ILE A 385 -20.10 0.60 -4.80
C ILE A 385 -19.80 1.97 -4.20
N SER A 386 -18.68 2.08 -3.47
CA SER A 386 -18.21 3.34 -2.91
C SER A 386 -16.77 3.62 -3.31
N TRP A 387 -16.47 4.85 -3.67
CA TRP A 387 -15.11 5.28 -3.94
C TRP A 387 -14.85 6.70 -3.41
N LEU A 388 -13.61 6.99 -3.09
CA LEU A 388 -13.15 8.25 -2.51
C LEU A 388 -12.07 8.87 -3.39
N ILE A 389 -12.24 10.12 -3.77
CA ILE A 389 -11.19 10.92 -4.40
C ILE A 389 -10.73 11.99 -3.42
N LEU A 390 -9.46 11.98 -3.06
CA LEU A 390 -8.85 12.99 -2.21
C LEU A 390 -8.02 13.97 -3.06
N SER A 391 -8.18 15.25 -2.79
CA SER A 391 -7.45 16.30 -3.50
C SER A 391 -6.91 17.35 -2.54
N SER A 392 -5.75 17.17 -1.98
CA SER A 392 -4.85 18.22 -1.46
C SER A 392 -3.81 17.68 -0.48
N ASN A 393 -2.64 18.28 -0.46
CA ASN A 393 -1.50 17.97 0.42
C ASN A 393 -1.06 19.20 1.23
N THR A 394 -1.97 20.08 1.63
CA THR A 394 -1.65 21.36 2.30
C THR A 394 -2.36 21.56 3.64
N GLY A 395 -2.57 20.50 4.44
CA GLY A 395 -3.21 20.61 5.77
C GLY A 395 -4.74 20.72 5.75
N GLU A 396 -5.35 20.91 4.59
CA GLU A 396 -6.81 20.78 4.38
C GLU A 396 -7.05 19.66 3.38
N LEU A 397 -7.88 18.68 3.76
CA LEU A 397 -8.32 17.59 2.92
C LEU A 397 -9.69 17.94 2.34
N SER A 398 -9.79 18.00 1.02
CA SER A 398 -11.07 18.03 0.32
C SER A 398 -11.21 16.79 -0.54
N GLY A 399 -12.30 16.06 -0.38
CA GLY A 399 -12.54 14.80 -1.08
C GLY A 399 -13.96 14.73 -1.62
N VAL A 400 -14.16 13.90 -2.63
CA VAL A 400 -15.47 13.51 -3.15
C VAL A 400 -15.68 12.04 -2.81
N LEU A 401 -16.65 11.74 -1.98
CA LEU A 401 -17.07 10.39 -1.67
C LEU A 401 -18.34 10.08 -2.47
N LEU A 402 -18.31 9.00 -3.26
CA LEU A 402 -19.49 8.46 -3.92
C LEU A 402 -19.85 7.14 -3.26
N ARG A 403 -21.09 7.01 -2.87
CA ARG A 403 -21.62 5.79 -2.26
C ARG A 403 -22.93 5.43 -2.92
N SER A 404 -23.08 4.19 -3.34
CA SER A 404 -24.40 3.64 -3.66
C SER A 404 -25.04 3.10 -2.40
N GLU A 405 -26.33 3.36 -2.19
CA GLU A 405 -27.07 2.81 -1.05
C GLU A 405 -27.60 1.42 -1.36
N GLU A 406 -27.54 0.55 -0.33
CA GLU A 406 -28.30 -0.69 -0.30
C GLU A 406 -29.78 -0.40 -0.55
N ARG A 407 -30.34 -0.88 -1.64
CA ARG A 407 -31.78 -0.97 -1.79
C ARG A 407 -32.25 -2.28 -1.14
N ARG A 408 -33.01 -2.12 -0.10
CA ARG A 408 -33.72 -3.21 0.57
C ARG A 408 -34.86 -3.75 -0.29
#